data_6e6ea5d36b498d2336c0a410cf6e17bf
#
_entry.id   6e6ea5d36b498d2336c0a410cf6e17bf
#
_cell.length_a   1.000
_cell.length_b   1.000
_cell.length_c   1.000
_cell.angle_alpha   90.00
_cell.angle_beta   90.00
_cell.angle_gamma   90.00
#
_symmetry.space_group_name_H-M   'P 1'
#
loop_
_entity.id
_entity.type
_entity.pdbx_description
1 polymer ?
#
loop_
_entity_poly.entity_id
_entity_poly.type
_entity_poly.pdbx_seq_one_letter_code
_entity_poly.pdbx_strand_id
1 'polypeptide(L)'
;MDYGTITYGAHHVQNFLVSCGIGYDAAVCEAVFHAKAKSFLNRIGLGKLVYLYLGVKLLFKRTSVGCDLYLDDHSPIHFDGLMFAAFMIHRYEGGGFKFCPRADYHDGLLDICLVNNMRGGEIFRLLPLAFFGKHIHSPNVHIYRAKKIRIKTSDPLFVHTDGEICGKQTEITVTCHKNGLNYK
;
A
#
# COMPACT_ATOMS: atom_id res chain seq x y z
N MET A 1 19.75 8.14 0.72
CA MET A 1 18.52 7.35 0.87
C MET A 1 17.66 7.55 -0.37
N ASP A 2 17.02 6.49 -0.84
CA ASP A 2 16.06 6.54 -1.93
C ASP A 2 14.76 7.21 -1.50
N TYR A 3 14.01 7.74 -2.45
CA TYR A 3 12.64 8.21 -2.25
C TYR A 3 11.78 7.81 -3.44
N GLY A 4 10.47 7.79 -3.27
CA GLY A 4 9.53 7.49 -4.33
C GLY A 4 8.77 8.73 -4.78
N THR A 5 8.33 8.73 -6.04
CA THR A 5 7.34 9.66 -6.56
C THR A 5 6.14 8.88 -7.07
N ILE A 6 4.94 9.41 -6.80
CA ILE A 6 3.70 8.96 -7.42
C ILE A 6 3.17 10.03 -8.36
N THR A 7 2.70 9.60 -9.53
CA THR A 7 1.96 10.43 -10.47
C THR A 7 0.54 9.88 -10.61
N TYR A 8 -0.47 10.74 -10.46
CA TYR A 8 -1.89 10.38 -10.54
C TYR A 8 -2.74 11.54 -11.10
N GLY A 9 -3.96 11.22 -11.55
CA GLY A 9 -4.88 12.20 -12.16
C GLY A 9 -4.27 12.95 -13.33
N ALA A 10 -4.58 14.25 -13.45
CA ALA A 10 -4.05 15.11 -14.52
C ALA A 10 -2.63 15.63 -14.16
N HIS A 11 -1.65 14.74 -14.00
CA HIS A 11 -0.23 15.04 -13.74
C HIS A 11 0.09 15.57 -12.33
N HIS A 12 -0.70 15.23 -11.32
CA HIS A 12 -0.29 15.46 -9.93
C HIS A 12 0.90 14.56 -9.59
N VAL A 13 1.97 15.17 -9.06
CA VAL A 13 3.17 14.45 -8.59
C VAL A 13 3.35 14.72 -7.11
N GLN A 14 3.54 13.65 -6.33
CA GLN A 14 3.81 13.72 -4.90
C GLN A 14 4.98 12.79 -4.55
N ASN A 15 5.84 13.24 -3.64
CA ASN A 15 6.96 12.46 -3.14
C ASN A 15 6.53 11.69 -1.89
N PHE A 16 7.16 10.53 -1.66
CA PHE A 16 7.03 9.74 -0.45
C PHE A 16 8.37 9.12 -0.03
N LEU A 17 8.50 8.85 1.26
CA LEU A 17 9.75 8.33 1.84
C LEU A 17 9.63 6.88 2.29
N VAL A 18 8.43 6.45 2.68
CA VAL A 18 8.20 5.12 3.25
C VAL A 18 7.42 4.25 2.28
N SER A 19 6.21 4.68 1.92
CA SER A 19 5.29 3.88 1.12
C SER A 19 4.25 4.70 0.37
N CYS A 20 3.77 4.12 -0.70
CA CYS A 20 2.56 4.53 -1.41
C CYS A 20 1.67 3.30 -1.56
N GLY A 21 0.35 3.45 -1.43
CA GLY A 21 -0.58 2.32 -1.54
C GLY A 21 -1.84 2.67 -2.31
N ILE A 22 -2.44 1.64 -2.93
CA ILE A 22 -3.73 1.72 -3.61
C ILE A 22 -4.62 0.58 -3.15
N GLY A 23 -5.86 0.89 -2.81
CA GLY A 23 -6.88 -0.09 -2.46
C GLY A 23 -7.26 -0.07 -0.99
N TYR A 24 -7.31 -1.24 -0.37
CA TYR A 24 -7.83 -1.43 0.98
C TYR A 24 -7.03 -0.68 2.06
N ASP A 25 -5.72 -0.69 2.00
CA ASP A 25 -4.83 0.03 2.93
C ASP A 25 -5.10 1.54 2.91
N ALA A 26 -5.18 2.12 1.70
CA ALA A 26 -5.54 3.53 1.51
C ALA A 26 -6.97 3.84 1.99
N ALA A 27 -7.91 2.92 1.77
CA ALA A 27 -9.29 3.07 2.28
C ALA A 27 -9.34 3.05 3.82
N VAL A 28 -8.48 2.29 4.47
CA VAL A 28 -8.33 2.32 5.94
C VAL A 28 -7.77 3.66 6.41
N CYS A 29 -6.73 4.19 5.74
CA CYS A 29 -6.16 5.51 6.04
C CYS A 29 -7.23 6.61 5.93
N GLU A 30 -8.03 6.61 4.86
CA GLU A 30 -9.15 7.53 4.64
C GLU A 30 -10.19 7.44 5.76
N ALA A 31 -10.62 6.23 6.09
CA ALA A 31 -11.61 6.02 7.14
C ALA A 31 -11.10 6.49 8.52
N VAL A 32 -9.81 6.29 8.79
CA VAL A 32 -9.18 6.76 10.04
C VAL A 32 -9.07 8.28 10.06
N PHE A 33 -8.75 8.91 8.92
CA PHE A 33 -8.68 10.37 8.82
C PHE A 33 -10.01 11.03 9.22
N HIS A 34 -11.14 10.46 8.77
CA HIS A 34 -12.49 10.95 9.08
C HIS A 34 -13.05 10.45 10.42
N ALA A 35 -12.37 9.54 11.12
CA ALA A 35 -12.88 9.00 12.38
C ALA A 35 -12.81 10.00 13.53
N LYS A 36 -13.96 10.51 13.96
CA LYS A 36 -14.08 11.44 15.12
C LYS A 36 -13.46 10.85 16.41
N ALA A 37 -13.46 9.53 16.55
CA ALA A 37 -12.90 8.80 17.69
C ALA A 37 -11.36 8.82 17.74
N LYS A 38 -10.65 9.14 16.64
CA LYS A 38 -9.19 9.14 16.56
C LYS A 38 -8.55 10.04 17.62
N SER A 39 -9.06 11.27 17.76
CA SER A 39 -8.51 12.25 18.72
C SER A 39 -8.64 11.78 20.16
N PHE A 40 -9.78 11.19 20.55
CA PHE A 40 -10.03 10.69 21.89
C PHE A 40 -9.19 9.44 22.20
N LEU A 41 -9.16 8.48 21.28
CA LEU A 41 -8.43 7.21 21.47
C LEU A 41 -6.91 7.40 21.42
N ASN A 42 -6.40 8.37 20.65
CA ASN A 42 -4.98 8.75 20.71
C ASN A 42 -4.58 9.29 22.08
N ARG A 43 -5.46 10.05 22.75
CA ARG A 43 -5.22 10.59 24.09
C ARG A 43 -5.01 9.53 25.16
N ILE A 44 -5.63 8.36 25.00
CA ILE A 44 -5.55 7.23 25.93
C ILE A 44 -4.62 6.11 25.44
N GLY A 45 -3.78 6.37 24.40
CA GLY A 45 -2.83 5.40 23.87
C GLY A 45 -3.45 4.26 23.02
N LEU A 46 -4.77 4.30 22.78
CA LEU A 46 -5.51 3.26 22.06
C LEU A 46 -5.73 3.57 20.57
N GLY A 47 -5.01 4.55 20.01
CA GLY A 47 -5.15 4.98 18.61
C GLY A 47 -4.99 3.83 17.60
N LYS A 48 -4.13 2.86 17.88
CA LYS A 48 -3.95 1.66 17.03
C LYS A 48 -5.22 0.80 16.90
N LEU A 49 -6.10 0.81 17.90
CA LEU A 49 -7.36 0.05 17.87
C LEU A 49 -8.36 0.65 16.86
N VAL A 50 -8.28 1.94 16.56
CA VAL A 50 -9.12 2.58 15.52
C VAL A 50 -8.77 1.99 14.15
N TYR A 51 -7.48 1.89 13.84
CA TYR A 51 -7.03 1.28 12.58
C TYR A 51 -7.49 -0.18 12.47
N LEU A 52 -7.35 -0.96 13.55
CA LEU A 52 -7.79 -2.34 13.57
C LEU A 52 -9.30 -2.46 13.37
N TYR A 53 -10.11 -1.67 14.10
CA TYR A 53 -11.56 -1.69 14.00
C TYR A 53 -12.05 -1.29 12.61
N LEU A 54 -11.54 -0.17 12.07
CA LEU A 54 -11.94 0.31 10.75
C LEU A 54 -11.43 -0.62 9.64
N GLY A 55 -10.22 -1.17 9.78
CA GLY A 55 -9.71 -2.20 8.92
C GLY A 55 -10.67 -3.39 8.86
N VAL A 56 -11.02 -3.97 10.00
CA VAL A 56 -11.98 -5.09 10.05
C VAL A 56 -13.32 -4.70 9.42
N LYS A 57 -13.86 -3.52 9.73
CA LYS A 57 -15.15 -3.06 9.18
C LYS A 57 -15.13 -2.93 7.66
N LEU A 58 -14.04 -2.42 7.08
CA LEU A 58 -13.90 -2.26 5.64
C LEU A 58 -13.73 -3.58 4.89
N LEU A 59 -13.22 -4.63 5.55
CA LEU A 59 -13.15 -5.97 4.96
C LEU A 59 -14.48 -6.53 4.48
N PHE A 60 -15.57 -6.13 5.13
CA PHE A 60 -16.93 -6.56 4.74
C PHE A 60 -17.52 -5.78 3.56
N LYS A 61 -16.87 -4.68 3.11
CA LYS A 61 -17.31 -3.84 1.99
C LYS A 61 -16.56 -4.13 0.68
N ARG A 62 -16.11 -5.34 0.47
CA ARG A 62 -15.22 -5.69 -0.64
C ARG A 62 -15.91 -5.56 -2.00
N THR A 63 -15.23 -4.89 -2.92
CA THR A 63 -15.46 -4.97 -4.37
C THR A 63 -14.33 -5.82 -4.98
N SER A 64 -14.67 -6.71 -5.90
CA SER A 64 -13.68 -7.44 -6.69
C SER A 64 -13.24 -6.52 -7.83
N VAL A 65 -12.03 -5.97 -7.74
CA VAL A 65 -11.48 -5.04 -8.73
C VAL A 65 -10.37 -5.73 -9.49
N GLY A 66 -10.45 -5.78 -10.81
CA GLY A 66 -9.36 -6.24 -11.66
C GLY A 66 -8.26 -5.19 -11.76
N CYS A 67 -7.00 -5.62 -11.91
CA CYS A 67 -5.90 -4.69 -12.18
C CYS A 67 -4.85 -5.25 -13.13
N ASP A 68 -4.18 -4.34 -13.84
CA ASP A 68 -3.00 -4.60 -14.66
C ASP A 68 -1.80 -3.93 -14.00
N LEU A 69 -0.79 -4.73 -13.66
CA LEU A 69 0.47 -4.29 -13.06
C LEU A 69 1.57 -4.28 -14.12
N TYR A 70 2.16 -3.12 -14.37
CA TYR A 70 3.29 -2.92 -15.27
C TYR A 70 4.55 -2.68 -14.43
N LEU A 71 5.58 -3.48 -14.67
CA LEU A 71 6.88 -3.41 -14.00
C LEU A 71 7.93 -2.97 -15.01
N ASP A 72 8.49 -1.78 -14.83
CA ASP A 72 9.40 -1.16 -15.79
C ASP A 72 8.80 -1.17 -17.22
N ASP A 73 9.51 -1.68 -18.22
CA ASP A 73 9.07 -1.75 -19.62
C ASP A 73 8.50 -3.13 -20.00
N HIS A 74 8.13 -3.97 -19.02
CA HIS A 74 7.60 -5.31 -19.27
C HIS A 74 6.10 -5.29 -19.58
N SER A 75 5.61 -6.36 -20.20
CA SER A 75 4.18 -6.58 -20.43
C SER A 75 3.43 -6.64 -19.11
N PRO A 76 2.14 -6.21 -19.08
CA PRO A 76 1.36 -6.18 -17.86
C PRO A 76 1.09 -7.59 -17.32
N ILE A 77 1.04 -7.68 -16.01
CA ILE A 77 0.57 -8.85 -15.27
C ILE A 77 -0.85 -8.55 -14.83
N HIS A 78 -1.80 -9.35 -15.26
CA HIS A 78 -3.20 -9.19 -14.88
C HIS A 78 -3.52 -9.91 -13.56
N PHE A 79 -4.27 -9.24 -12.68
CA PHE A 79 -4.79 -9.79 -11.44
C PHE A 79 -6.27 -9.50 -11.30
N ASP A 80 -7.03 -10.55 -10.96
CA ASP A 80 -8.41 -10.43 -10.51
C ASP A 80 -8.46 -10.22 -8.99
N GLY A 81 -9.52 -9.53 -8.55
CA GLY A 81 -9.82 -9.41 -7.12
C GLY A 81 -8.75 -8.70 -6.31
N LEU A 82 -8.17 -7.62 -6.86
CA LEU A 82 -7.22 -6.78 -6.14
C LEU A 82 -7.82 -6.33 -4.81
N MET A 83 -7.10 -6.58 -3.74
CA MET A 83 -7.41 -6.04 -2.43
C MET A 83 -6.63 -4.75 -2.18
N PHE A 84 -5.32 -4.81 -2.30
CA PHE A 84 -4.44 -3.64 -2.28
C PHE A 84 -3.09 -3.96 -2.94
N ALA A 85 -2.38 -2.89 -3.31
CA ALA A 85 -0.97 -2.95 -3.65
C ALA A 85 -0.23 -1.85 -2.90
N ALA A 86 0.81 -2.23 -2.14
CA ALA A 86 1.71 -1.32 -1.44
C ALA A 86 3.06 -1.28 -2.15
N PHE A 87 3.55 -0.08 -2.42
CA PHE A 87 4.83 0.21 -3.08
C PHE A 87 5.77 0.80 -2.03
N MET A 88 6.79 0.05 -1.67
CA MET A 88 7.61 0.28 -0.48
C MET A 88 9.03 0.72 -0.84
N ILE A 89 9.51 1.77 -0.18
CA ILE A 89 10.94 2.11 -0.07
C ILE A 89 11.53 1.41 1.16
N HIS A 90 10.78 1.36 2.25
CA HIS A 90 11.17 0.75 3.51
C HIS A 90 10.47 -0.59 3.74
N ARG A 91 11.05 -1.41 4.64
CA ARG A 91 10.49 -2.73 5.02
C ARG A 91 9.17 -2.63 5.75
N TYR A 92 8.98 -1.53 6.48
CA TYR A 92 7.85 -1.34 7.41
C TYR A 92 6.97 -0.19 6.95
N GLU A 93 5.70 -0.39 7.11
CA GLU A 93 4.70 0.65 7.03
C GLU A 93 4.11 0.97 8.40
N GLY A 94 3.23 1.97 8.47
CA GLY A 94 2.57 2.40 9.69
C GLY A 94 2.01 1.26 10.53
N GLY A 95 2.19 1.34 11.85
CA GLY A 95 1.75 0.29 12.77
C GLY A 95 2.71 -0.88 12.96
N GLY A 96 3.84 -0.93 12.22
CA GLY A 96 4.86 -1.98 12.33
C GLY A 96 4.64 -3.18 11.41
N PHE A 97 3.76 -3.05 10.42
CA PHE A 97 3.57 -4.07 9.39
C PHE A 97 4.77 -4.14 8.44
N LYS A 98 5.28 -5.33 8.23
CA LYS A 98 6.45 -5.60 7.41
C LYS A 98 6.01 -6.09 6.03
N PHE A 99 5.39 -5.22 5.21
CA PHE A 99 4.81 -5.61 3.91
C PHE A 99 5.87 -6.10 2.92
N CYS A 100 7.03 -5.47 2.87
CA CYS A 100 8.14 -5.90 2.03
C CYS A 100 9.38 -6.19 2.87
N PRO A 101 9.53 -7.40 3.45
CA PRO A 101 10.60 -7.72 4.41
C PRO A 101 12.02 -7.53 3.88
N ARG A 102 12.19 -7.55 2.54
CA ARG A 102 13.47 -7.46 1.85
C ARG A 102 13.75 -6.08 1.25
N ALA A 103 12.84 -5.11 1.43
CA ALA A 103 13.04 -3.76 0.90
C ALA A 103 14.34 -3.13 1.41
N ASP A 104 15.04 -2.45 0.51
CA ASP A 104 16.30 -1.76 0.79
C ASP A 104 16.25 -0.34 0.21
N TYR A 105 16.24 0.66 1.08
CA TYR A 105 16.14 2.08 0.73
C TYR A 105 17.41 2.69 0.12
N HIS A 106 18.35 1.85 -0.38
CA HIS A 106 19.56 2.27 -1.07
C HIS A 106 19.78 1.60 -2.43
N ASP A 107 18.94 0.66 -2.84
CA ASP A 107 19.15 -0.12 -4.05
C ASP A 107 18.58 0.50 -5.33
N GLY A 108 17.71 1.52 -5.19
CA GLY A 108 17.09 2.23 -6.30
C GLY A 108 15.85 1.54 -6.85
N LEU A 109 15.25 0.64 -6.08
CA LEU A 109 14.05 -0.11 -6.46
C LEU A 109 12.91 0.13 -5.46
N LEU A 110 11.69 -0.06 -5.94
CA LEU A 110 10.49 -0.22 -5.12
C LEU A 110 10.26 -1.71 -4.92
N ASP A 111 9.97 -2.10 -3.69
CA ASP A 111 9.41 -3.41 -3.39
C ASP A 111 7.88 -3.31 -3.37
N ILE A 112 7.20 -4.26 -4.03
CA ILE A 112 5.76 -4.25 -4.19
C ILE A 112 5.18 -5.43 -3.44
N CYS A 113 4.20 -5.17 -2.56
CA CYS A 113 3.34 -6.20 -1.97
C CYS A 113 1.94 -6.04 -2.55
N LEU A 114 1.56 -6.92 -3.48
CA LEU A 114 0.23 -6.98 -4.05
C LEU A 114 -0.54 -8.13 -3.42
N VAL A 115 -1.75 -7.86 -2.97
CA VAL A 115 -2.65 -8.85 -2.36
C VAL A 115 -3.94 -8.91 -3.15
N ASN A 116 -4.31 -10.11 -3.61
CA ASN A 116 -5.52 -10.34 -4.39
C ASN A 116 -6.30 -11.57 -3.92
N ASN A 117 -7.54 -11.71 -4.37
CA ASN A 117 -8.42 -12.87 -4.17
C ASN A 117 -8.54 -13.38 -2.72
N MET A 118 -8.29 -12.50 -1.73
CA MET A 118 -8.38 -12.85 -0.32
C MET A 118 -9.81 -13.01 0.14
N ARG A 119 -10.12 -14.09 0.82
CA ARG A 119 -11.38 -14.26 1.55
C ARG A 119 -11.33 -13.56 2.91
N GLY A 120 -12.47 -13.01 3.38
CA GLY A 120 -12.50 -12.19 4.60
C GLY A 120 -11.83 -12.83 5.83
N GLY A 121 -11.98 -14.16 6.02
CA GLY A 121 -11.35 -14.90 7.12
C GLY A 121 -9.83 -15.07 6.99
N GLU A 122 -9.29 -15.07 5.78
CA GLU A 122 -7.86 -15.26 5.52
C GLU A 122 -7.03 -14.06 5.99
N ILE A 123 -7.60 -12.87 5.94
CA ILE A 123 -6.94 -11.64 6.39
C ILE A 123 -6.61 -11.68 7.88
N PHE A 124 -7.51 -12.24 8.72
CA PHE A 124 -7.23 -12.39 10.15
C PHE A 124 -6.04 -13.30 10.44
N ARG A 125 -5.74 -14.23 9.53
CA ARG A 125 -4.55 -15.08 9.61
C ARG A 125 -3.30 -14.36 9.07
N LEU A 126 -3.45 -13.54 8.04
CA LEU A 126 -2.33 -12.83 7.40
C LEU A 126 -1.86 -11.61 8.20
N LEU A 127 -2.75 -10.88 8.86
CA LEU A 127 -2.39 -9.70 9.65
C LEU A 127 -1.28 -9.99 10.68
N PRO A 128 -1.39 -11.01 11.57
CA PRO A 128 -0.29 -11.36 12.46
C PRO A 128 1.00 -11.75 11.73
N LEU A 129 0.87 -12.47 10.60
CA LEU A 129 2.02 -12.88 9.80
C LEU A 129 2.73 -11.69 9.15
N ALA A 130 1.99 -10.62 8.82
CA ALA A 130 2.54 -9.41 8.23
C ALA A 130 3.46 -8.65 9.21
N PHE A 131 3.22 -8.69 10.52
CA PHE A 131 4.14 -8.15 11.51
C PHE A 131 5.51 -8.84 11.48
N PHE A 132 5.52 -10.14 11.21
CA PHE A 132 6.74 -10.94 11.14
C PHE A 132 7.29 -11.07 9.71
N GLY A 133 6.63 -10.45 8.72
CA GLY A 133 6.99 -10.55 7.31
C GLY A 133 6.79 -11.96 6.71
N LYS A 134 6.01 -12.83 7.37
CA LYS A 134 5.75 -14.22 6.93
C LYS A 134 4.56 -14.35 5.98
N HIS A 135 3.77 -13.29 5.81
CA HIS A 135 2.62 -13.23 4.88
C HIS A 135 3.03 -13.45 3.42
N ILE A 136 4.28 -13.15 3.06
CA ILE A 136 4.82 -13.32 1.70
C ILE A 136 4.79 -14.77 1.18
N HIS A 137 4.55 -15.74 2.04
CA HIS A 137 4.40 -17.14 1.67
C HIS A 137 2.95 -17.55 1.37
N SER A 138 2.01 -16.62 1.47
CA SER A 138 0.61 -16.85 1.09
C SER A 138 0.46 -16.84 -0.44
N PRO A 139 -0.32 -17.76 -1.04
CA PRO A 139 -0.54 -17.80 -2.48
C PRO A 139 -1.23 -16.54 -3.04
N ASN A 140 -1.91 -15.77 -2.19
CA ASN A 140 -2.63 -14.55 -2.55
C ASN A 140 -1.78 -13.27 -2.32
N VAL A 141 -0.50 -13.42 -1.98
CA VAL A 141 0.45 -12.32 -1.78
C VAL A 141 1.57 -12.43 -2.80
N HIS A 142 1.74 -11.40 -3.59
CA HIS A 142 2.73 -11.34 -4.66
C HIS A 142 3.73 -10.24 -4.36
N ILE A 143 5.02 -10.62 -4.38
CA ILE A 143 6.13 -9.68 -4.13
C ILE A 143 6.88 -9.48 -5.44
N TYR A 144 7.02 -8.22 -5.84
CA TYR A 144 7.78 -7.80 -7.01
C TYR A 144 8.77 -6.71 -6.65
N ARG A 145 9.69 -6.43 -7.57
CA ARG A 145 10.63 -5.31 -7.47
C ARG A 145 10.79 -4.66 -8.84
N ALA A 146 10.74 -3.34 -8.89
CA ALA A 146 10.93 -2.57 -10.10
C ALA A 146 11.35 -1.13 -9.78
N LYS A 147 11.95 -0.45 -10.74
CA LYS A 147 12.29 0.97 -10.61
C LYS A 147 11.08 1.87 -10.87
N LYS A 148 10.26 1.48 -11.85
CA LYS A 148 9.04 2.18 -12.25
C LYS A 148 7.88 1.21 -12.32
N ILE A 149 6.78 1.56 -11.70
CA ILE A 149 5.59 0.73 -11.65
C ILE A 149 4.41 1.56 -12.10
N ARG A 150 3.55 0.97 -12.93
CA ARG A 150 2.25 1.52 -13.25
C ARG A 150 1.21 0.49 -12.93
N ILE A 151 0.15 0.87 -12.24
CA ILE A 151 -1.00 0.01 -11.97
C ILE A 151 -2.27 0.68 -12.50
N LYS A 152 -3.08 -0.10 -13.22
CA LYS A 152 -4.41 0.29 -13.70
C LYS A 152 -5.44 -0.62 -13.05
N THR A 153 -6.55 -0.05 -12.60
CA THR A 153 -7.64 -0.78 -11.95
C THR A 153 -8.94 -0.57 -12.71
N SER A 154 -9.82 -1.59 -12.70
CA SER A 154 -11.13 -1.51 -13.35
C SER A 154 -12.05 -0.45 -12.73
N ASP A 155 -11.87 -0.18 -11.43
CA ASP A 155 -12.69 0.76 -10.66
C ASP A 155 -11.79 1.71 -9.85
N PRO A 156 -12.27 2.94 -9.54
CA PRO A 156 -11.49 3.89 -8.76
C PRO A 156 -11.27 3.41 -7.32
N LEU A 157 -10.01 3.30 -6.91
CA LEU A 157 -9.60 2.92 -5.56
C LEU A 157 -8.91 4.08 -4.85
N PHE A 158 -9.02 4.14 -3.51
CA PHE A 158 -8.27 5.10 -2.72
C PHE A 158 -6.77 4.87 -2.86
N VAL A 159 -6.04 5.98 -2.85
CA VAL A 159 -4.57 6.02 -2.91
C VAL A 159 -4.05 6.84 -1.75
N HIS A 160 -2.92 6.44 -1.17
CA HIS A 160 -2.20 7.20 -0.15
C HIS A 160 -0.70 7.25 -0.44
N THR A 161 -0.02 8.24 0.15
CA THR A 161 1.44 8.35 0.24
C THR A 161 1.82 8.68 1.67
N ASP A 162 2.66 7.84 2.31
CA ASP A 162 3.07 8.02 3.72
C ASP A 162 1.88 8.27 4.67
N GLY A 163 0.70 7.72 4.34
CA GLY A 163 -0.56 7.87 5.09
C GLY A 163 -1.41 9.09 4.71
N GLU A 164 -0.95 9.96 3.81
CA GLU A 164 -1.73 11.07 3.26
C GLU A 164 -2.57 10.61 2.07
N ILE A 165 -3.85 11.01 2.03
CA ILE A 165 -4.80 10.55 1.02
C ILE A 165 -4.68 11.37 -0.26
N CYS A 166 -4.50 10.66 -1.39
CA CYS A 166 -4.42 11.21 -2.76
C CYS A 166 -5.75 11.10 -3.53
N GLY A 167 -6.85 10.77 -2.84
CA GLY A 167 -8.16 10.55 -3.45
C GLY A 167 -8.31 9.18 -4.10
N LYS A 168 -9.33 9.04 -4.96
CA LYS A 168 -9.59 7.80 -5.72
C LYS A 168 -9.01 7.91 -7.12
N GLN A 169 -8.28 6.89 -7.53
CA GLN A 169 -7.63 6.81 -8.84
C GLN A 169 -7.91 5.45 -9.49
N THR A 170 -7.94 5.43 -10.81
CA THR A 170 -7.96 4.20 -11.63
C THR A 170 -6.59 3.86 -12.18
N GLU A 171 -5.67 4.80 -12.17
CA GLU A 171 -4.30 4.62 -12.65
C GLU A 171 -3.34 5.46 -11.82
N ILE A 172 -2.23 4.85 -11.43
CA ILE A 172 -1.10 5.54 -10.81
C ILE A 172 0.21 5.03 -11.41
N THR A 173 1.20 5.92 -11.46
CA THR A 173 2.59 5.54 -11.79
C THR A 173 3.48 5.90 -10.62
N VAL A 174 4.29 4.94 -10.16
CA VAL A 174 5.20 5.09 -9.03
C VAL A 174 6.62 4.87 -9.51
N THR A 175 7.54 5.74 -9.13
CA THR A 175 8.96 5.66 -9.55
C THR A 175 9.89 5.82 -8.36
N CYS A 176 10.94 4.98 -8.28
CA CYS A 176 12.00 5.11 -7.30
C CYS A 176 13.13 6.01 -7.84
N HIS A 177 13.60 6.92 -6.99
CA HIS A 177 14.74 7.80 -7.24
C HIS A 177 15.90 7.44 -6.31
N LYS A 178 16.93 6.84 -6.88
CA LYS A 178 18.10 6.38 -6.14
C LYS A 178 18.91 7.55 -5.57
N ASN A 179 19.28 7.46 -4.29
CA ASN A 179 20.13 8.44 -3.60
C ASN A 179 19.66 9.90 -3.73
N GLY A 180 18.33 10.10 -3.90
CA GLY A 180 17.77 11.42 -4.12
C GLY A 180 17.73 12.30 -2.87
N LEU A 181 17.98 11.74 -1.68
CA LEU A 181 18.04 12.49 -0.42
C LEU A 181 19.42 12.36 0.21
N ASN A 182 20.10 13.49 0.32
CA ASN A 182 21.34 13.63 1.10
C ASN A 182 20.99 14.18 2.48
N TYR A 183 21.20 13.39 3.53
CA TYR A 183 21.24 13.91 4.90
C TYR A 183 22.62 14.55 5.11
N LYS A 184 22.65 15.84 5.37
CA LYS A 184 23.80 16.52 5.96
C LYS A 184 23.69 16.48 7.48
#